data_361764d145292d42cbf59a473ac54f88
#
_entry.id   361764d145292d42cbf59a473ac54f88
#
_cell.length_a   1.000
_cell.length_b   1.000
_cell.length_c   1.000
_cell.angle_alpha   90.00
_cell.angle_beta   90.00
_cell.angle_gamma   90.00
#
_symmetry.space_group_name_H-M   'P 1'
#
loop_
_entity.id
_entity.type
_entity.pdbx_description
1 polymer ?
#
loop_
_entity_poly.entity_id
_entity_poly.type
_entity_poly.pdbx_seq_one_letter_code
_entity_poly.pdbx_strand_id
1 'polypeptide(L)'
;DIPLTTFLVIDSTFATPYLVRPFEYGADIVIHSATKFIGGHGTTIGGVIVDGGKFDWKASGKFPQFTEPNESYHGISFVDAAGPAAFITRIRAIILR
;
A
#
# COMPACT_ATOMS: atom_id res chain seq x y z
N ASP A 1 15.06 8.37 -12.28
CA ASP A 1 13.61 8.53 -12.34
C ASP A 1 12.91 7.20 -12.25
N ILE A 2 11.79 7.18 -11.55
CA ILE A 2 10.96 5.98 -11.40
C ILE A 2 9.89 6.00 -12.49
N PRO A 3 9.82 4.96 -13.35
CA PRO A 3 8.76 4.90 -14.35
C PRO A 3 7.38 4.90 -13.72
N LEU A 4 6.41 5.55 -14.34
CA LEU A 4 5.03 5.64 -13.84
C LEU A 4 4.35 4.28 -13.69
N THR A 5 4.86 3.25 -14.38
CA THR A 5 4.32 1.89 -14.29
C THR A 5 5.00 1.06 -13.20
N THR A 6 5.99 1.60 -12.51
CA THR A 6 6.71 0.91 -11.44
C THR A 6 6.04 1.22 -10.10
N PHE A 7 5.68 0.15 -9.38
CA PHE A 7 5.10 0.25 -8.06
C PHE A 7 6.22 0.17 -7.02
N LEU A 8 6.41 1.23 -6.26
CA LEU A 8 7.51 1.34 -5.30
C LEU A 8 7.01 1.21 -3.86
N VAL A 9 7.51 0.20 -3.15
CA VAL A 9 7.22 -0.02 -1.74
C VAL A 9 8.49 0.25 -0.94
N ILE A 10 8.39 1.10 0.06
CA ILE A 10 9.52 1.45 0.93
C ILE A 10 9.22 1.01 2.36
N ASP A 11 10.15 0.27 2.95
CA ASP A 11 10.13 -0.02 4.38
C ASP A 11 10.91 1.08 5.09
N SER A 12 10.22 1.94 5.82
CA SER A 12 10.79 3.11 6.49
C SER A 12 10.80 2.94 8.02
N THR A 13 10.97 1.70 8.47
CA THR A 13 10.92 1.34 9.88
C THR A 13 11.89 2.15 10.73
N PHE A 14 13.15 2.29 10.29
CA PHE A 14 14.17 2.95 11.10
C PHE A 14 14.10 4.47 11.05
N ALA A 15 13.80 5.04 9.88
CA ALA A 15 13.75 6.49 9.75
C ALA A 15 12.48 7.08 10.36
N THR A 16 11.36 6.39 10.27
CA THR A 16 10.03 6.85 10.64
C THR A 16 9.59 8.07 9.83
N PRO A 17 8.31 8.48 9.91
CA PRO A 17 7.85 9.68 9.19
C PRO A 17 8.52 10.98 9.65
N TYR A 18 9.14 10.95 10.82
CA TYR A 18 9.80 12.13 11.35
C TYR A 18 11.05 12.50 10.56
N LEU A 19 11.89 11.50 10.23
CA LEU A 19 13.16 11.76 9.54
C LEU A 19 13.02 11.75 8.01
N VAL A 20 12.21 10.84 7.47
CA VAL A 20 12.05 10.70 6.02
C VAL A 20 10.59 10.44 5.68
N ARG A 21 10.10 11.11 4.65
CA ARG A 21 8.76 10.88 4.11
C ARG A 21 8.88 10.38 2.67
N PRO A 22 8.91 9.05 2.48
CA PRO A 22 9.17 8.47 1.16
C PRO A 22 8.18 8.87 0.06
N PHE A 23 6.94 9.24 0.41
CA PHE A 23 5.98 9.72 -0.59
C PHE A 23 6.47 10.95 -1.33
N GLU A 24 7.27 11.78 -0.71
CA GLU A 24 7.84 12.98 -1.33
C GLU A 24 8.90 12.62 -2.38
N TYR A 25 9.35 11.36 -2.39
CA TYR A 25 10.37 10.86 -3.30
C TYR A 25 9.85 9.78 -4.26
N GLY A 26 8.55 9.65 -4.37
CA GLY A 26 7.94 8.77 -5.37
C GLY A 26 7.49 7.40 -4.91
N ALA A 27 7.49 7.13 -3.61
CA ALA A 27 6.97 5.88 -3.10
C ALA A 27 5.44 5.81 -3.27
N ASP A 28 4.95 4.60 -3.51
CA ASP A 28 3.51 4.34 -3.63
C ASP A 28 2.93 3.79 -2.33
N ILE A 29 3.68 2.91 -1.67
CA ILE A 29 3.31 2.32 -0.38
C ILE A 29 4.49 2.50 0.56
N VAL A 30 4.21 2.83 1.82
CA VAL A 30 5.21 2.90 2.88
C VAL A 30 4.81 1.95 3.99
N ILE A 31 5.76 1.14 4.45
CA ILE A 31 5.56 0.17 5.52
C ILE A 31 6.43 0.57 6.70
N HIS A 32 5.88 0.47 7.91
CA HIS A 32 6.62 0.66 9.14
C HIS A 32 6.37 -0.51 10.09
N SER A 33 7.44 -1.07 10.67
CA SER A 33 7.27 -1.88 11.87
C SER A 33 7.15 -0.92 13.05
N ALA A 34 5.93 -0.76 13.56
CA ALA A 34 5.69 0.13 14.69
C ALA A 34 6.29 -0.42 15.99
N THR A 35 6.71 -1.70 15.97
CA THR A 35 7.43 -2.34 17.06
C THR A 35 8.74 -1.62 17.38
N LYS A 36 9.37 -1.04 16.38
CA LYS A 36 10.71 -0.44 16.49
C LYS A 36 10.62 1.02 16.94
N PHE A 37 11.10 1.95 16.13
CA PHE A 37 11.24 3.34 16.54
C PHE A 37 9.92 4.09 16.69
N ILE A 38 8.86 3.71 15.99
CA ILE A 38 7.56 4.36 16.19
C ILE A 38 7.04 4.09 17.60
N GLY A 39 7.07 2.84 18.04
CA GLY A 39 6.69 2.49 19.43
C GLY A 39 7.70 2.98 20.44
N GLY A 40 8.98 2.82 20.14
CA GLY A 40 10.08 3.39 20.89
C GLY A 40 10.48 2.67 22.19
N HIS A 41 9.71 1.70 22.65
CA HIS A 41 9.94 1.09 23.96
C HIS A 41 10.25 -0.42 23.90
N GLY A 42 10.09 -1.06 22.77
CA GLY A 42 10.34 -2.50 22.63
C GLY A 42 9.37 -3.40 23.36
N THR A 43 8.24 -2.87 23.79
CA THR A 43 7.25 -3.61 24.59
C THR A 43 5.95 -3.89 23.84
N THR A 44 5.81 -3.34 22.64
CA THR A 44 4.59 -3.47 21.84
C THR A 44 4.95 -3.91 20.42
N ILE A 45 4.13 -4.79 19.86
CA ILE A 45 4.29 -5.27 18.51
C ILE A 45 3.20 -4.64 17.63
N GLY A 46 3.59 -4.07 16.50
CA GLY A 46 2.63 -3.49 15.59
C GLY A 46 3.24 -3.16 14.24
N GLY A 47 2.38 -2.87 13.29
CA GLY A 47 2.81 -2.50 11.96
C GLY A 47 1.85 -1.50 11.34
N VAL A 48 2.34 -0.75 10.37
CA VAL A 48 1.54 0.22 9.64
C VAL A 48 1.84 0.08 8.15
N ILE A 49 0.80 0.04 7.35
CA ILE A 49 0.90 0.11 5.89
C ILE A 49 0.19 1.38 5.46
N VAL A 50 0.90 2.26 4.77
CA VAL A 50 0.34 3.52 4.31
C VAL A 50 0.32 3.52 2.78
N ASP A 51 -0.86 3.73 2.23
CA ASP A 51 -1.06 3.79 0.78
C ASP A 51 -1.10 5.26 0.35
N GLY A 52 -0.25 5.63 -0.61
CA GLY A 52 -0.25 6.98 -1.17
C GLY A 52 -1.49 7.29 -1.98
N GLY A 53 -2.19 6.28 -2.48
CA GLY A 53 -3.46 6.46 -3.16
C GLY A 53 -3.38 7.06 -4.56
N LYS A 54 -2.22 7.04 -5.19
CA LYS A 54 -2.02 7.71 -6.49
C LYS A 54 -1.51 6.80 -7.60
N PHE A 55 -1.27 5.52 -7.31
CA PHE A 55 -0.79 4.60 -8.35
C PHE A 55 -1.94 4.23 -9.29
N ASP A 56 -1.68 4.28 -10.59
CA ASP A 56 -2.67 3.90 -11.58
C ASP A 56 -2.58 2.41 -11.89
N TRP A 57 -3.41 1.63 -11.22
CA TRP A 57 -3.42 0.18 -11.33
C TRP A 57 -3.76 -0.32 -12.74
N LYS A 58 -4.68 0.37 -13.42
CA LYS A 58 -5.07 -0.01 -14.78
C LYS A 58 -3.99 0.30 -15.80
N ALA A 59 -3.40 1.49 -15.72
CA ALA A 59 -2.42 1.94 -16.69
C ALA A 59 -1.15 1.10 -16.67
N SER A 60 -0.77 0.54 -15.52
CA SER A 60 0.43 -0.29 -15.43
C SER A 60 0.31 -1.62 -16.17
N GLY A 61 -0.90 -2.19 -16.24
CA GLY A 61 -1.14 -3.47 -16.88
C GLY A 61 -0.52 -4.68 -16.17
N LYS A 62 0.01 -4.50 -14.96
CA LYS A 62 0.76 -5.53 -14.25
C LYS A 62 0.02 -6.19 -13.09
N PHE A 63 -1.16 -5.69 -12.74
CA PHE A 63 -1.84 -6.10 -11.51
C PHE A 63 -3.28 -6.54 -11.78
N PRO A 64 -3.47 -7.70 -12.43
CA PRO A 64 -4.83 -8.17 -12.74
C PRO A 64 -5.68 -8.41 -11.50
N GLN A 65 -5.06 -8.72 -10.36
CA GLN A 65 -5.77 -8.91 -9.10
C GLN A 65 -6.55 -7.67 -8.64
N PHE A 66 -6.24 -6.49 -9.18
CA PHE A 66 -6.97 -5.26 -8.89
C PHE A 66 -7.89 -4.84 -10.03
N THR A 67 -7.57 -5.21 -11.27
CA THR A 67 -8.27 -4.72 -12.45
C THR A 67 -9.30 -5.71 -12.99
N GLU A 68 -9.13 -7.00 -12.74
CA GLU A 68 -10.06 -8.02 -13.18
C GLU A 68 -11.17 -8.26 -12.15
N PRO A 69 -12.36 -8.71 -12.60
CA PRO A 69 -13.45 -9.05 -11.68
C PRO A 69 -13.03 -10.14 -10.69
N ASN A 70 -13.43 -9.98 -9.44
CA ASN A 70 -13.16 -10.94 -8.38
C ASN A 70 -14.46 -11.68 -8.02
N GLU A 71 -14.49 -12.99 -8.23
CA GLU A 71 -15.70 -13.78 -7.98
C GLU A 71 -16.12 -13.77 -6.51
N SER A 72 -15.18 -13.71 -5.60
CA SER A 72 -15.46 -13.64 -4.17
C SER A 72 -16.18 -12.34 -3.76
N TYR A 73 -16.18 -11.34 -4.62
CA TYR A 73 -16.81 -10.06 -4.37
C TYR A 73 -17.75 -9.69 -5.52
N HIS A 74 -18.63 -10.63 -5.87
CA HIS A 74 -19.72 -10.44 -6.84
C HIS A 74 -19.23 -10.07 -8.25
N GLY A 75 -18.02 -10.47 -8.62
CA GLY A 75 -17.47 -10.19 -9.95
C GLY A 75 -17.02 -8.75 -10.16
N ILE A 76 -16.87 -7.97 -9.09
CA ILE A 76 -16.44 -6.57 -9.16
C ILE A 76 -14.91 -6.50 -9.07
N SER A 77 -14.29 -5.68 -9.91
CA SER A 77 -12.86 -5.42 -9.77
C SER A 77 -12.61 -4.41 -8.65
N PHE A 78 -11.47 -4.53 -7.95
CA PHE A 78 -11.14 -3.60 -6.88
C PHE A 78 -10.91 -2.17 -7.38
N VAL A 79 -10.36 -2.03 -8.60
CA VAL A 79 -10.19 -0.70 -9.19
C VAL A 79 -11.52 -0.05 -9.50
N ASP A 80 -12.47 -0.79 -10.06
CA ASP A 80 -13.79 -0.23 -10.38
C ASP A 80 -14.59 0.12 -9.14
N ALA A 81 -14.44 -0.67 -8.07
CA ALA A 81 -15.16 -0.44 -6.82
C ALA A 81 -14.54 0.67 -5.97
N ALA A 82 -13.22 0.79 -5.94
CA ALA A 82 -12.52 1.63 -4.97
C ALA A 82 -11.57 2.65 -5.59
N GLY A 83 -11.29 2.57 -6.91
CA GLY A 83 -10.40 3.51 -7.60
C GLY A 83 -9.03 3.61 -6.95
N PRO A 84 -8.60 4.81 -6.52
CA PRO A 84 -7.29 4.99 -5.89
C PRO A 84 -7.09 4.19 -4.60
N ALA A 85 -8.17 3.78 -3.93
CA ALA A 85 -8.12 3.00 -2.70
C ALA A 85 -8.13 1.50 -2.94
N ALA A 86 -7.90 1.03 -4.17
CA ALA A 86 -7.97 -0.38 -4.52
C ALA A 86 -7.04 -1.27 -3.68
N PHE A 87 -5.82 -0.83 -3.43
CA PHE A 87 -4.84 -1.59 -2.67
C PHE A 87 -5.31 -1.83 -1.23
N ILE A 88 -5.70 -0.77 -0.53
CA ILE A 88 -6.15 -0.87 0.86
C ILE A 88 -7.44 -1.69 0.94
N THR A 89 -8.34 -1.50 0.00
CA THR A 89 -9.60 -2.24 -0.03
C THR A 89 -9.35 -3.74 -0.20
N ARG A 90 -8.44 -4.12 -1.09
CA ARG A 90 -8.11 -5.53 -1.28
C ARG A 90 -7.45 -6.14 -0.05
N ILE A 91 -6.54 -5.42 0.62
CA ILE A 91 -5.91 -5.91 1.84
C ILE A 91 -6.97 -6.19 2.90
N ARG A 92 -7.88 -5.26 3.13
CA ARG A 92 -8.95 -5.43 4.12
C ARG A 92 -9.90 -6.57 3.77
N ALA A 93 -10.24 -6.70 2.50
CA ALA A 93 -11.22 -7.67 2.06
C ALA A 93 -10.69 -9.10 2.05
N ILE A 94 -9.43 -9.30 1.67
CA ILE A 94 -8.87 -10.63 1.43
C ILE A 94 -7.91 -11.08 2.53
N ILE A 95 -7.04 -10.19 3.01
CA ILE A 95 -5.94 -10.56 3.90
C ILE A 95 -6.28 -10.37 5.38
N LEU A 96 -6.95 -9.29 5.71
CA LEU A 96 -7.18 -8.90 7.11
C LEU A 96 -8.54 -9.32 7.69
N ARG A 97 -9.36 -10.02 6.94
CA ARG A 97 -10.66 -10.44 7.46
C ARG A 97 -10.55 -11.69 8.34
#